data_9ba56f6bae0856e9166d053f007f63d0
#
_entry.id   9ba56f6bae0856e9166d053f007f63d0
#
_cell.length_a   1.000
_cell.length_b   1.000
_cell.length_c   1.000
_cell.angle_alpha   90.00
_cell.angle_beta   90.00
_cell.angle_gamma   90.00
#
_symmetry.space_group_name_H-M   'P 1'
#
loop_
_entity.id
_entity.type
_entity.pdbx_description
1 polymer ?
#
loop_
_entity_poly.entity_id
_entity_poly.type
_entity_poly.pdbx_seq_one_letter_code
_entity_poly.pdbx_strand_id
1 'polypeptide(L)'
;GHWEIAGLNTKKPMPTFPNAFPQEFLEAFSKAVGRKVLCNRPYSGTQVIQDYGDEHMQSGALIVYTSADSVFQIAAHEDVVPVEELYRDCEIARRMLQGDLGVGRVIARPFVGTSGHYTRTSRRHDFSLEPPQDTMLDVLKEAEYDVIGVGKINDIFAGKGITEFVRTQDNADGIEKTLEYMEREFNGLCFVNLVDFDMLYGHRNDVAGYAKALTYFDRQLPRILSAMEPEDVLMITADHGCDPGTPSTDHSREY
;
A
#
# COMPACT_ATOMS: atom_id res chain seq x y z
N GLY A 1 -3.53 -6.23 -11.77
CA GLY A 1 -3.15 -6.38 -10.38
C GLY A 1 -4.17 -7.09 -9.51
N HIS A 2 -3.99 -7.05 -8.21
CA HIS A 2 -4.82 -7.77 -7.22
C HIS A 2 -6.33 -7.56 -7.39
N TRP A 3 -6.77 -6.33 -7.65
CA TRP A 3 -8.19 -6.04 -7.88
C TRP A 3 -8.74 -6.78 -9.12
N GLU A 4 -7.93 -6.91 -10.17
CA GLU A 4 -8.32 -7.66 -11.38
C GLU A 4 -8.39 -9.16 -11.12
N ILE A 5 -7.46 -9.71 -10.31
CA ILE A 5 -7.53 -11.10 -9.83
C ILE A 5 -8.83 -11.34 -9.07
N ALA A 6 -9.24 -10.37 -8.26
CA ALA A 6 -10.50 -10.41 -7.51
C ALA A 6 -11.75 -10.04 -8.33
N GLY A 7 -11.65 -9.96 -9.67
CA GLY A 7 -12.77 -9.77 -10.59
C GLY A 7 -13.11 -8.32 -10.94
N LEU A 8 -12.37 -7.34 -10.44
CA LEU A 8 -12.62 -5.93 -10.73
C LEU A 8 -11.96 -5.49 -12.05
N ASN A 9 -12.75 -5.15 -13.06
CA ASN A 9 -12.22 -4.61 -14.31
C ASN A 9 -11.89 -3.12 -14.19
N THR A 10 -10.62 -2.79 -13.97
CA THR A 10 -10.13 -1.41 -13.91
C THR A 10 -9.92 -0.84 -15.32
N LYS A 11 -10.89 -0.07 -15.81
CA LYS A 11 -10.85 0.53 -17.16
C LYS A 11 -9.89 1.73 -17.26
N LYS A 12 -9.58 2.38 -16.14
CA LYS A 12 -8.68 3.54 -16.07
C LYS A 12 -7.60 3.30 -15.04
N PRO A 13 -6.35 3.70 -15.30
CA PRO A 13 -5.31 3.69 -14.27
C PRO A 13 -5.69 4.65 -13.13
N MET A 14 -5.12 4.44 -11.95
CA MET A 14 -5.25 5.39 -10.86
C MET A 14 -4.63 6.74 -11.25
N PRO A 15 -5.24 7.88 -10.87
CA PRO A 15 -4.74 9.19 -11.27
C PRO A 15 -3.38 9.46 -10.63
N THR A 16 -2.51 10.14 -11.38
CA THR A 16 -1.25 10.69 -10.89
C THR A 16 -1.25 12.21 -11.07
N PHE A 17 -0.51 12.90 -10.23
CA PHE A 17 -0.46 14.38 -10.23
C PHE A 17 1.00 14.85 -10.43
N PRO A 18 1.51 14.80 -11.67
CA PRO A 18 2.92 15.05 -11.97
C PRO A 18 3.38 16.49 -11.69
N ASN A 19 2.47 17.43 -11.56
CA ASN A 19 2.78 18.83 -11.25
C ASN A 19 2.31 19.21 -9.84
N ALA A 20 1.00 19.07 -9.58
CA ALA A 20 0.36 19.48 -8.33
C ALA A 20 -1.07 18.92 -8.26
N PHE A 21 -1.62 18.81 -7.06
CA PHE A 21 -3.07 18.60 -6.89
C PHE A 21 -3.84 19.89 -7.24
N PRO A 22 -5.11 19.76 -7.69
CA PRO A 22 -5.95 20.91 -8.00
C PRO A 22 -6.09 21.86 -6.80
N GLN A 23 -6.00 23.17 -7.06
CA GLN A 23 -6.07 24.18 -6.02
C GLN A 23 -7.41 24.16 -5.25
N GLU A 24 -8.51 23.94 -5.98
CA GLU A 24 -9.86 23.82 -5.39
C GLU A 24 -9.94 22.68 -4.37
N PHE A 25 -9.33 21.53 -4.68
CA PHE A 25 -9.25 20.40 -3.74
C PHE A 25 -8.45 20.78 -2.48
N LEU A 26 -7.30 21.44 -2.63
CA LEU A 26 -6.47 21.82 -1.49
C LEU A 26 -7.13 22.86 -0.59
N GLU A 27 -7.87 23.81 -1.16
CA GLU A 27 -8.64 24.80 -0.40
C GLU A 27 -9.75 24.11 0.41
N ALA A 28 -10.47 23.18 -0.21
CA ALA A 28 -11.49 22.39 0.47
C ALA A 28 -10.88 21.52 1.58
N PHE A 29 -9.75 20.85 1.31
CA PHE A 29 -9.02 20.05 2.28
C PHE A 29 -8.49 20.91 3.45
N SER A 30 -7.82 22.02 3.15
CA SER A 30 -7.32 22.97 4.14
C SER A 30 -8.44 23.46 5.09
N LYS A 31 -9.61 23.76 4.53
CA LYS A 31 -10.79 24.14 5.30
C LYS A 31 -11.30 23.00 6.18
N ALA A 32 -11.31 21.77 5.65
CA ALA A 32 -11.82 20.60 6.36
C ALA A 32 -10.94 20.19 7.56
N VAL A 33 -9.60 20.31 7.42
CA VAL A 33 -8.66 20.00 8.50
C VAL A 33 -8.33 21.20 9.39
N GLY A 34 -8.72 22.42 8.99
CA GLY A 34 -8.45 23.65 9.74
C GLY A 34 -6.99 24.11 9.72
N ARG A 35 -6.17 23.59 8.79
CA ARG A 35 -4.75 23.90 8.63
C ARG A 35 -4.43 24.31 7.21
N LYS A 36 -3.47 25.24 7.03
CA LYS A 36 -2.93 25.58 5.71
C LYS A 36 -2.10 24.43 5.15
N VAL A 37 -1.85 24.47 3.85
CA VAL A 37 -1.05 23.48 3.12
C VAL A 37 0.20 24.15 2.55
N LEU A 38 1.34 23.48 2.69
CA LEU A 38 2.64 23.83 2.10
C LEU A 38 3.00 22.85 0.99
N CYS A 39 3.88 23.26 0.09
CA CYS A 39 4.51 22.50 -1.00
C CYS A 39 3.56 22.20 -2.17
N ASN A 40 2.69 21.20 -2.11
CA ASN A 40 1.79 20.74 -3.17
C ASN A 40 2.49 20.48 -4.52
N ARG A 41 3.51 19.66 -4.53
CA ARG A 41 4.22 19.25 -5.76
C ARG A 41 4.93 17.91 -5.57
N PRO A 42 5.43 17.29 -6.65
CA PRO A 42 6.29 16.12 -6.54
C PRO A 42 7.56 16.46 -5.74
N TYR A 43 7.88 15.63 -4.77
CA TYR A 43 9.04 15.85 -3.91
C TYR A 43 9.60 14.54 -3.33
N SER A 44 10.93 14.53 -3.06
CA SER A 44 11.52 13.49 -2.22
C SER A 44 11.02 13.61 -0.78
N GLY A 45 10.48 12.53 -0.22
CA GLY A 45 9.93 12.56 1.14
C GLY A 45 10.96 12.80 2.26
N THR A 46 12.26 12.62 2.00
CA THR A 46 13.34 12.99 2.93
C THR A 46 13.74 14.45 2.77
N GLN A 47 13.72 14.96 1.54
CA GLN A 47 14.11 16.33 1.26
C GLN A 47 13.02 17.33 1.65
N VAL A 48 11.73 16.98 1.40
CA VAL A 48 10.61 17.88 1.67
C VAL A 48 10.51 18.31 3.15
N ILE A 49 10.84 17.41 4.08
CA ILE A 49 10.84 17.75 5.50
C ILE A 49 12.01 18.64 5.90
N GLN A 50 13.14 18.59 5.19
CA GLN A 50 14.23 19.53 5.42
C GLN A 50 13.87 20.92 4.91
N ASP A 51 13.28 21.00 3.71
CA ASP A 51 13.06 22.29 3.04
C ASP A 51 11.83 23.04 3.59
N TYR A 52 10.80 22.31 4.05
CA TYR A 52 9.53 22.89 4.55
C TYR A 52 9.34 22.70 6.07
N GLY A 53 10.24 21.97 6.74
CA GLY A 53 10.08 21.63 8.16
C GLY A 53 10.03 22.87 9.05
N ASP A 54 10.90 23.84 8.84
CA ASP A 54 10.94 25.07 9.64
C ASP A 54 9.68 25.92 9.47
N GLU A 55 9.16 26.05 8.23
CA GLU A 55 7.91 26.76 7.97
C GLU A 55 6.72 26.00 8.58
N HIS A 56 6.72 24.68 8.51
CA HIS A 56 5.73 23.84 9.18
C HIS A 56 5.74 24.06 10.70
N MET A 57 6.92 24.01 11.33
CA MET A 57 7.08 24.23 12.78
C MET A 57 6.54 25.59 13.23
N GLN A 58 6.73 26.64 12.42
CA GLN A 58 6.30 28.00 12.74
C GLN A 58 4.81 28.24 12.48
N SER A 59 4.29 27.68 11.40
CA SER A 59 2.92 27.98 10.91
C SER A 59 1.87 26.95 11.32
N GLY A 60 2.28 25.72 11.64
CA GLY A 60 1.39 24.59 11.84
C GLY A 60 0.72 24.08 10.55
N ALA A 61 1.16 24.56 9.38
CA ALA A 61 0.62 24.14 8.09
C ALA A 61 1.11 22.74 7.71
N LEU A 62 0.26 21.91 7.10
CA LEU A 62 0.60 20.54 6.67
C LEU A 62 1.48 20.57 5.43
N ILE A 63 2.54 19.76 5.39
CA ILE A 63 3.39 19.60 4.21
C ILE A 63 2.75 18.53 3.31
N VAL A 64 2.14 18.96 2.20
CA VAL A 64 1.52 18.07 1.21
C VAL A 64 2.44 17.92 0.01
N TYR A 65 2.66 16.68 -0.43
CA TYR A 65 3.47 16.37 -1.60
C TYR A 65 3.04 15.06 -2.25
N THR A 66 3.54 14.81 -3.44
CA THR A 66 3.29 13.58 -4.20
C THR A 66 4.60 12.99 -4.73
N SER A 67 4.51 11.94 -5.52
CA SER A 67 5.61 11.31 -6.26
C SER A 67 5.11 10.89 -7.66
N ALA A 68 5.88 10.08 -8.38
CA ALA A 68 5.44 9.49 -9.65
C ALA A 68 4.27 8.52 -9.46
N ASP A 69 4.12 7.96 -8.25
CA ASP A 69 3.01 7.07 -7.90
C ASP A 69 1.69 7.83 -7.73
N SER A 70 0.59 7.07 -7.70
CA SER A 70 -0.74 7.59 -7.38
C SER A 70 -0.91 7.78 -5.87
N VAL A 71 -0.31 8.82 -5.30
CA VAL A 71 -0.27 9.07 -3.86
C VAL A 71 -0.48 10.53 -3.48
N PHE A 72 -1.15 10.76 -2.36
CA PHE A 72 -1.24 12.03 -1.63
C PHE A 72 -0.56 11.86 -0.29
N GLN A 73 0.52 12.57 -0.04
CA GLN A 73 1.31 12.39 1.17
C GLN A 73 1.24 13.65 2.04
N ILE A 74 1.06 13.47 3.34
CA ILE A 74 1.02 14.53 4.33
C ILE A 74 2.14 14.30 5.33
N ALA A 75 3.15 15.18 5.35
CA ALA A 75 4.17 15.16 6.39
C ALA A 75 3.88 16.23 7.45
N ALA A 76 4.07 15.87 8.72
CA ALA A 76 3.93 16.76 9.85
C ALA A 76 4.87 16.35 11.00
N HIS A 77 5.38 17.34 11.71
CA HIS A 77 6.20 17.14 12.91
C HIS A 77 5.31 16.75 14.09
N GLU A 78 5.70 15.75 14.85
CA GLU A 78 4.86 15.15 15.90
C GLU A 78 4.58 16.10 17.07
N ASP A 79 5.44 17.09 17.32
CA ASP A 79 5.23 18.13 18.34
C ASP A 79 4.26 19.23 17.89
N VAL A 80 3.99 19.35 16.57
CA VAL A 80 3.09 20.38 16.00
C VAL A 80 1.73 19.79 15.65
N VAL A 81 1.74 18.59 15.08
CA VAL A 81 0.55 17.82 14.73
C VAL A 81 0.70 16.42 15.33
N PRO A 82 0.04 16.12 16.44
CA PRO A 82 0.05 14.77 17.01
C PRO A 82 -0.29 13.70 15.97
N VAL A 83 0.31 12.53 16.09
CA VAL A 83 0.16 11.47 15.07
C VAL A 83 -1.30 11.09 14.83
N GLU A 84 -2.11 11.04 15.87
CA GLU A 84 -3.54 10.73 15.80
C GLU A 84 -4.32 11.84 15.05
N GLU A 85 -3.89 13.09 15.16
CA GLU A 85 -4.45 14.19 14.38
C GLU A 85 -4.06 14.06 12.90
N LEU A 86 -2.79 13.80 12.62
CA LEU A 86 -2.31 13.56 11.26
C LEU A 86 -3.05 12.39 10.59
N TYR A 87 -3.35 11.32 11.34
CA TYR A 87 -4.13 10.20 10.81
C TYR A 87 -5.56 10.62 10.48
N ARG A 88 -6.23 11.41 11.36
CA ARG A 88 -7.57 11.97 11.06
C ARG A 88 -7.56 12.87 9.81
N ASP A 89 -6.51 13.69 9.67
CA ASP A 89 -6.35 14.55 8.48
C ASP A 89 -6.19 13.70 7.20
N CYS A 90 -5.43 12.62 7.28
CA CYS A 90 -5.29 11.65 6.18
C CYS A 90 -6.61 10.93 5.86
N GLU A 91 -7.41 10.57 6.85
CA GLU A 91 -8.75 10.01 6.64
C GLU A 91 -9.70 11.01 5.97
N ILE A 92 -9.64 12.29 6.35
CA ILE A 92 -10.40 13.35 5.69
C ILE A 92 -9.98 13.45 4.23
N ALA A 93 -8.66 13.51 3.95
CA ALA A 93 -8.14 13.51 2.58
C ALA A 93 -8.59 12.27 1.80
N ARG A 94 -8.54 11.07 2.42
CA ARG A 94 -8.97 9.82 1.79
C ARG A 94 -10.43 9.84 1.37
N ARG A 95 -11.31 10.38 2.21
CA ARG A 95 -12.74 10.54 1.88
C ARG A 95 -12.99 11.54 0.76
N MET A 96 -12.16 12.57 0.65
CA MET A 96 -12.28 13.62 -0.40
C MET A 96 -11.68 13.18 -1.74
N LEU A 97 -10.62 12.36 -1.73
CA LEU A 97 -9.89 11.89 -2.91
C LEU A 97 -10.57 10.65 -3.51
N GLN A 98 -11.70 10.85 -4.18
CA GLN A 98 -12.51 9.84 -4.83
C GLN A 98 -12.68 10.14 -6.33
N GLY A 99 -13.13 9.17 -7.11
CA GLY A 99 -13.38 9.33 -8.53
C GLY A 99 -12.12 9.75 -9.31
N ASP A 100 -12.17 10.83 -10.06
CA ASP A 100 -11.05 11.33 -10.87
C ASP A 100 -9.87 11.86 -10.03
N LEU A 101 -10.07 12.13 -8.74
CA LEU A 101 -9.03 12.47 -7.78
C LEU A 101 -8.61 11.27 -6.91
N GLY A 102 -9.15 10.09 -7.17
CA GLY A 102 -8.99 8.88 -6.36
C GLY A 102 -7.60 8.28 -6.44
N VAL A 103 -6.60 8.94 -5.83
CA VAL A 103 -5.24 8.36 -5.71
C VAL A 103 -5.27 7.04 -4.95
N GLY A 104 -4.38 6.14 -5.32
CA GLY A 104 -4.30 4.80 -4.73
C GLY A 104 -4.05 4.81 -3.22
N ARG A 105 -3.28 5.77 -2.71
CA ARG A 105 -2.98 5.88 -1.26
C ARG A 105 -2.93 7.33 -0.81
N VAL A 106 -3.46 7.59 0.38
CA VAL A 106 -3.14 8.75 1.20
C VAL A 106 -2.17 8.29 2.27
N ILE A 107 -1.05 8.99 2.47
CA ILE A 107 0.02 8.52 3.33
C ILE A 107 0.35 9.55 4.41
N ALA A 108 0.21 9.15 5.66
CA ALA A 108 0.73 9.90 6.81
C ALA A 108 2.25 9.70 6.92
N ARG A 109 2.99 10.80 7.01
CA ARG A 109 4.44 10.83 7.12
C ARG A 109 4.88 11.64 8.34
N PRO A 110 4.69 11.13 9.55
CA PRO A 110 5.17 11.83 10.75
C PRO A 110 6.70 11.91 10.75
N PHE A 111 7.22 13.03 11.28
CA PHE A 111 8.64 13.24 11.43
C PHE A 111 8.96 13.97 12.76
N VAL A 112 10.20 13.93 13.16
CA VAL A 112 10.74 14.57 14.36
C VAL A 112 12.08 15.25 14.05
N GLY A 113 12.65 15.96 15.01
CA GLY A 113 13.97 16.58 14.88
C GLY A 113 13.91 18.09 14.99
N THR A 114 14.98 18.74 14.54
CA THR A 114 15.13 20.20 14.58
C THR A 114 15.60 20.71 13.23
N SER A 115 15.58 22.02 13.05
CA SER A 115 16.01 22.69 11.82
C SER A 115 17.29 22.08 11.22
N GLY A 116 17.22 21.66 9.96
CA GLY A 116 18.29 21.01 9.22
C GLY A 116 18.54 19.52 9.58
N HIS A 117 17.84 18.96 10.56
CA HIS A 117 18.03 17.58 11.06
C HIS A 117 16.69 16.87 11.30
N TYR A 118 15.73 17.06 10.40
CA TYR A 118 14.45 16.37 10.48
C TYR A 118 14.55 14.92 10.00
N THR A 119 13.89 14.01 10.72
CA THR A 119 13.91 12.57 10.41
C THR A 119 12.50 11.99 10.47
N ARG A 120 12.12 11.21 9.46
CA ARG A 120 10.85 10.48 9.43
C ARG A 120 10.83 9.41 10.51
N THR A 121 9.67 9.24 11.16
CA THR A 121 9.48 8.18 12.15
C THR A 121 8.92 6.91 11.50
N SER A 122 8.90 5.82 12.24
CA SER A 122 8.29 4.55 11.83
C SER A 122 6.75 4.57 11.86
N ARG A 123 6.14 5.64 12.38
CA ARG A 123 4.67 5.82 12.47
C ARG A 123 4.03 6.26 11.15
N ARG A 124 4.62 5.87 10.03
CA ARG A 124 3.98 5.96 8.72
C ARG A 124 2.70 5.12 8.72
N HIS A 125 1.63 5.67 8.13
CA HIS A 125 0.41 4.94 7.90
C HIS A 125 -0.16 5.25 6.51
N ASP A 126 -0.56 4.19 5.79
CA ASP A 126 -1.11 4.28 4.44
C ASP A 126 -2.61 4.02 4.49
N PHE A 127 -3.39 4.96 3.95
CA PHE A 127 -4.84 4.87 3.78
C PHE A 127 -5.12 4.56 2.32
N SER A 128 -5.34 3.30 2.02
CA SER A 128 -5.58 2.81 0.66
C SER A 128 -6.96 3.21 0.15
N LEU A 129 -7.06 3.34 -1.18
CA LEU A 129 -8.35 3.48 -1.86
C LEU A 129 -9.07 2.13 -1.79
N GLU A 130 -10.31 2.13 -1.35
CA GLU A 130 -11.14 0.94 -1.41
C GLU A 130 -11.45 0.58 -2.87
N PRO A 131 -11.58 -0.72 -3.20
CA PRO A 131 -12.11 -1.14 -4.48
C PRO A 131 -13.45 -0.43 -4.77
N PRO A 132 -13.61 0.21 -5.95
CA PRO A 132 -14.79 1.03 -6.24
C PRO A 132 -16.08 0.22 -6.45
N GLN A 133 -15.97 -1.08 -6.52
CA GLN A 133 -17.10 -2.03 -6.64
C GLN A 133 -16.80 -3.24 -5.77
N ASP A 134 -17.82 -4.08 -5.57
CA ASP A 134 -17.64 -5.34 -4.89
C ASP A 134 -16.75 -6.28 -5.71
N THR A 135 -15.88 -6.95 -5.02
CA THR A 135 -14.93 -7.92 -5.55
C THR A 135 -15.36 -9.34 -5.17
N MET A 136 -14.66 -10.34 -5.67
CA MET A 136 -14.83 -11.72 -5.22
C MET A 136 -14.72 -11.85 -3.69
N LEU A 137 -13.89 -11.02 -3.05
CA LEU A 137 -13.72 -11.05 -1.59
C LEU A 137 -15.01 -10.63 -0.86
N ASP A 138 -15.71 -9.60 -1.37
CA ASP A 138 -16.97 -9.13 -0.81
C ASP A 138 -18.04 -10.21 -0.97
N VAL A 139 -18.13 -10.83 -2.15
CA VAL A 139 -19.10 -11.90 -2.45
C VAL A 139 -18.90 -13.12 -1.55
N LEU A 140 -17.64 -13.53 -1.34
CA LEU A 140 -17.33 -14.63 -0.44
C LEU A 140 -17.72 -14.30 1.00
N LYS A 141 -17.36 -13.11 1.48
CA LYS A 141 -17.70 -12.66 2.84
C LYS A 141 -19.22 -12.57 3.05
N GLU A 142 -19.96 -12.04 2.09
CA GLU A 142 -21.44 -11.98 2.14
C GLU A 142 -22.08 -13.37 2.16
N ALA A 143 -21.44 -14.35 1.52
CA ALA A 143 -21.84 -15.74 1.53
C ALA A 143 -21.34 -16.52 2.78
N GLU A 144 -20.83 -15.80 3.79
CA GLU A 144 -20.33 -16.35 5.06
C GLU A 144 -19.11 -17.28 4.89
N TYR A 145 -18.35 -17.14 3.79
CA TYR A 145 -17.05 -17.78 3.65
C TYR A 145 -15.93 -16.96 4.33
N ASP A 146 -14.89 -17.65 4.76
CA ASP A 146 -13.68 -17.01 5.25
C ASP A 146 -12.90 -16.37 4.10
N VAL A 147 -12.41 -15.16 4.34
CA VAL A 147 -11.50 -14.46 3.42
C VAL A 147 -10.30 -13.99 4.22
N ILE A 148 -9.25 -14.79 4.15
CA ILE A 148 -8.02 -14.61 4.92
C ILE A 148 -6.98 -13.91 4.04
N GLY A 149 -6.47 -12.77 4.49
CA GLY A 149 -5.41 -12.02 3.82
C GLY A 149 -4.05 -12.24 4.47
N VAL A 150 -3.06 -12.74 3.73
CA VAL A 150 -1.68 -12.88 4.21
C VAL A 150 -0.78 -11.86 3.49
N GLY A 151 0.04 -11.15 4.24
CA GLY A 151 0.92 -10.10 3.71
C GLY A 151 0.20 -8.76 3.51
N LYS A 152 0.30 -8.18 2.33
CA LYS A 152 -0.28 -6.86 2.01
C LYS A 152 -1.74 -6.90 1.56
N ILE A 153 -2.38 -8.05 1.49
CA ILE A 153 -3.74 -8.18 0.94
C ILE A 153 -4.73 -7.25 1.64
N ASN A 154 -4.72 -7.20 2.96
CA ASN A 154 -5.60 -6.30 3.71
C ASN A 154 -5.38 -4.82 3.32
N ASP A 155 -4.15 -4.39 3.16
CA ASP A 155 -3.82 -3.01 2.80
C ASP A 155 -4.20 -2.70 1.34
N ILE A 156 -4.07 -3.66 0.42
CA ILE A 156 -4.43 -3.54 -1.01
C ILE A 156 -5.93 -3.38 -1.21
N PHE A 157 -6.73 -4.10 -0.42
CA PHE A 157 -8.19 -4.03 -0.47
C PHE A 157 -8.79 -3.07 0.56
N ALA A 158 -7.96 -2.33 1.31
CA ALA A 158 -8.38 -1.43 2.38
C ALA A 158 -9.28 -2.10 3.43
N GLY A 159 -9.07 -3.39 3.68
CA GLY A 159 -9.88 -4.23 4.57
C GLY A 159 -11.23 -4.68 3.99
N LYS A 160 -11.61 -4.19 2.81
CA LYS A 160 -12.90 -4.52 2.19
C LYS A 160 -12.94 -5.99 1.78
N GLY A 161 -13.99 -6.70 2.17
CA GLY A 161 -14.18 -8.12 1.85
C GLY A 161 -13.30 -9.09 2.66
N ILE A 162 -12.42 -8.61 3.55
CA ILE A 162 -11.53 -9.44 4.39
C ILE A 162 -12.22 -9.82 5.70
N THR A 163 -12.11 -11.07 6.12
CA THR A 163 -12.62 -11.55 7.42
C THR A 163 -11.53 -11.63 8.47
N GLU A 164 -10.34 -12.04 8.07
CA GLU A 164 -9.14 -12.12 8.94
C GLU A 164 -7.88 -11.80 8.13
N PHE A 165 -6.85 -11.24 8.75
CA PHE A 165 -5.58 -10.99 8.07
C PHE A 165 -4.38 -11.08 9.01
N VAL A 166 -3.21 -11.33 8.42
CA VAL A 166 -1.91 -11.26 9.08
C VAL A 166 -0.91 -10.53 8.20
N ARG A 167 -0.15 -9.61 8.80
CA ARG A 167 0.99 -8.96 8.14
C ARG A 167 2.22 -9.85 8.21
N THR A 168 3.07 -9.74 7.20
CA THR A 168 4.29 -10.53 7.09
C THR A 168 5.52 -9.62 7.01
N GLN A 169 6.67 -10.16 7.42
CA GLN A 169 7.94 -9.45 7.38
C GLN A 169 8.63 -9.63 6.02
N ASP A 170 8.57 -10.84 5.47
CA ASP A 170 9.20 -11.26 4.22
C ASP A 170 8.44 -12.46 3.61
N ASN A 171 8.93 -12.99 2.50
CA ASN A 171 8.34 -14.16 1.84
C ASN A 171 8.38 -15.42 2.71
N ALA A 172 9.45 -15.61 3.51
CA ALA A 172 9.57 -16.78 4.38
C ALA A 172 8.48 -16.76 5.46
N ASP A 173 8.29 -15.63 6.14
CA ASP A 173 7.22 -15.42 7.10
C ASP A 173 5.83 -15.57 6.46
N GLY A 174 5.67 -15.07 5.22
CA GLY A 174 4.43 -15.26 4.44
C GLY A 174 4.08 -16.72 4.19
N ILE A 175 5.07 -17.54 3.87
CA ILE A 175 4.88 -19.00 3.68
C ILE A 175 4.53 -19.67 5.01
N GLU A 176 5.23 -19.37 6.10
CA GLU A 176 4.92 -19.94 7.42
C GLU A 176 3.52 -19.55 7.88
N LYS A 177 3.12 -18.28 7.72
CA LYS A 177 1.74 -17.83 8.02
C LYS A 177 0.69 -18.53 7.17
N THR A 178 0.99 -18.78 5.90
CA THR A 178 0.10 -19.57 5.04
C THR A 178 -0.08 -20.99 5.56
N LEU A 179 1.00 -21.66 5.93
CA LEU A 179 0.95 -22.99 6.51
C LEU A 179 0.21 -23.03 7.85
N GLU A 180 0.41 -22.02 8.73
CA GLU A 180 -0.35 -21.90 9.98
C GLU A 180 -1.87 -21.81 9.73
N TYR A 181 -2.30 -21.09 8.68
CA TYR A 181 -3.72 -21.04 8.29
C TYR A 181 -4.20 -22.37 7.70
N MET A 182 -3.38 -23.08 6.92
CA MET A 182 -3.74 -24.39 6.35
C MET A 182 -3.90 -25.50 7.43
N GLU A 183 -3.29 -25.31 8.62
CA GLU A 183 -3.50 -26.19 9.77
C GLU A 183 -4.85 -25.96 10.50
N ARG A 184 -5.56 -24.89 10.15
CA ARG A 184 -6.84 -24.52 10.74
C ARG A 184 -7.99 -24.94 9.82
N GLU A 185 -9.10 -25.36 10.41
CA GLU A 185 -10.34 -25.54 9.66
C GLU A 185 -10.89 -24.16 9.25
N PHE A 186 -10.95 -23.88 7.96
CA PHE A 186 -11.66 -22.74 7.38
C PHE A 186 -12.29 -23.14 6.05
N ASN A 187 -13.34 -22.44 5.65
CA ASN A 187 -13.99 -22.67 4.36
C ASN A 187 -14.07 -21.35 3.59
N GLY A 188 -13.24 -21.19 2.57
CA GLY A 188 -13.18 -19.95 1.82
C GLY A 188 -11.86 -19.74 1.10
N LEU A 189 -11.32 -18.53 1.14
CA LEU A 189 -10.14 -18.11 0.40
C LEU A 189 -9.03 -17.67 1.37
N CYS A 190 -7.85 -18.26 1.23
CA CYS A 190 -6.61 -17.70 1.78
C CYS A 190 -5.84 -17.01 0.64
N PHE A 191 -5.85 -15.68 0.63
CA PHE A 191 -5.19 -14.87 -0.39
C PHE A 191 -3.84 -14.38 0.14
N VAL A 192 -2.76 -14.82 -0.50
CA VAL A 192 -1.39 -14.59 -0.04
C VAL A 192 -0.64 -13.67 -0.99
N ASN A 193 0.04 -12.66 -0.47
CA ASN A 193 0.95 -11.81 -1.22
C ASN A 193 2.38 -11.95 -0.71
N LEU A 194 3.25 -12.56 -1.51
CA LEU A 194 4.68 -12.70 -1.25
C LEU A 194 5.41 -11.50 -1.86
N VAL A 195 5.77 -10.52 -1.03
CA VAL A 195 6.14 -9.17 -1.48
C VAL A 195 7.60 -8.97 -1.86
N ASP A 196 8.51 -9.87 -1.50
CA ASP A 196 9.96 -9.67 -1.69
C ASP A 196 10.36 -9.65 -3.16
N PHE A 197 9.65 -10.39 -4.02
CA PHE A 197 9.90 -10.42 -5.45
C PHE A 197 9.90 -9.01 -6.04
N ASP A 198 8.91 -8.22 -5.66
CA ASP A 198 8.77 -6.83 -6.06
C ASP A 198 9.67 -5.91 -5.23
N MET A 199 9.48 -5.90 -3.90
CA MET A 199 10.07 -4.89 -3.03
C MET A 199 11.59 -4.99 -2.87
N LEU A 200 12.14 -6.21 -2.79
CA LEU A 200 13.57 -6.41 -2.56
C LEU A 200 14.36 -6.58 -3.85
N TYR A 201 13.76 -7.14 -4.88
CA TYR A 201 14.50 -7.58 -6.07
C TYR A 201 14.03 -6.89 -7.35
N GLY A 202 12.74 -6.82 -7.63
CA GLY A 202 12.17 -6.24 -8.84
C GLY A 202 12.52 -4.76 -9.01
N HIS A 203 12.11 -3.92 -8.06
CA HIS A 203 12.41 -2.48 -8.06
C HIS A 203 13.90 -2.11 -7.91
N ARG A 204 14.76 -3.10 -7.75
CA ARG A 204 16.23 -2.90 -7.62
C ARG A 204 17.02 -3.56 -8.74
N ASN A 205 16.35 -4.14 -9.71
CA ASN A 205 16.97 -4.87 -10.81
C ASN A 205 17.96 -5.95 -10.30
N ASP A 206 17.64 -6.58 -9.16
CA ASP A 206 18.46 -7.64 -8.59
C ASP A 206 18.03 -9.00 -9.13
N VAL A 207 18.52 -9.33 -10.33
CA VAL A 207 18.24 -10.60 -11.02
C VAL A 207 18.66 -11.81 -10.16
N ALA A 208 19.80 -11.72 -9.50
CA ALA A 208 20.32 -12.83 -8.69
C ALA A 208 19.47 -13.06 -7.43
N GLY A 209 19.05 -11.99 -6.76
CA GLY A 209 18.14 -12.04 -5.62
C GLY A 209 16.77 -12.58 -6.01
N TYR A 210 16.22 -12.12 -7.13
CA TYR A 210 14.94 -12.60 -7.66
C TYR A 210 14.96 -14.11 -7.93
N ALA A 211 16.01 -14.60 -8.62
CA ALA A 211 16.19 -16.03 -8.89
C ALA A 211 16.32 -16.87 -7.60
N LYS A 212 17.02 -16.34 -6.58
CA LYS A 212 17.13 -17.00 -5.26
C LYS A 212 15.78 -17.06 -4.55
N ALA A 213 14.98 -16.00 -4.62
CA ALA A 213 13.64 -15.96 -4.03
C ALA A 213 12.70 -16.97 -4.69
N LEU A 214 12.73 -17.10 -6.02
CA LEU A 214 11.99 -18.14 -6.76
C LEU A 214 12.44 -19.54 -6.35
N THR A 215 13.74 -19.79 -6.29
CA THR A 215 14.30 -21.08 -5.84
C THR A 215 13.91 -21.39 -4.39
N TYR A 216 13.87 -20.40 -3.54
CA TYR A 216 13.40 -20.57 -2.15
C TYR A 216 11.93 -20.97 -2.12
N PHE A 217 11.07 -20.24 -2.82
CA PHE A 217 9.64 -20.57 -2.92
C PHE A 217 9.42 -21.98 -3.46
N ASP A 218 10.11 -22.36 -4.55
CA ASP A 218 10.02 -23.69 -5.16
C ASP A 218 10.37 -24.80 -4.15
N ARG A 219 11.38 -24.59 -3.31
CA ARG A 219 11.74 -25.53 -2.24
C ARG A 219 10.71 -25.62 -1.11
N GLN A 220 9.92 -24.57 -0.88
CA GLN A 220 8.85 -24.57 0.12
C GLN A 220 7.53 -25.12 -0.44
N LEU A 221 7.33 -25.08 -1.75
CA LEU A 221 6.11 -25.54 -2.40
C LEU A 221 5.67 -26.96 -1.99
N PRO A 222 6.57 -27.97 -1.86
CA PRO A 222 6.20 -29.30 -1.37
C PRO A 222 5.54 -29.30 0.02
N ARG A 223 5.91 -28.35 0.93
CA ARG A 223 5.27 -28.22 2.25
C ARG A 223 3.83 -27.75 2.11
N ILE A 224 3.60 -26.75 1.24
CA ILE A 224 2.25 -26.24 0.94
C ILE A 224 1.40 -27.35 0.33
N LEU A 225 1.91 -28.05 -0.69
CA LEU A 225 1.20 -29.15 -1.36
C LEU A 225 0.87 -30.32 -0.40
N SER A 226 1.76 -30.59 0.56
CA SER A 226 1.54 -31.63 1.57
C SER A 226 0.54 -31.24 2.66
N ALA A 227 0.30 -29.95 2.86
CA ALA A 227 -0.66 -29.42 3.82
C ALA A 227 -2.07 -29.26 3.22
N MET A 228 -2.24 -29.44 1.92
CA MET A 228 -3.54 -29.35 1.25
C MET A 228 -4.41 -30.55 1.57
N GLU A 229 -5.69 -30.30 1.79
CA GLU A 229 -6.73 -31.30 1.86
C GLU A 229 -7.22 -31.68 0.43
N PRO A 230 -7.91 -32.83 0.26
CA PRO A 230 -8.34 -33.31 -1.07
C PRO A 230 -9.22 -32.34 -1.87
N GLU A 231 -9.97 -31.48 -1.19
CA GLU A 231 -10.89 -30.50 -1.82
C GLU A 231 -10.24 -29.14 -2.06
N ASP A 232 -8.99 -28.94 -1.60
CA ASP A 232 -8.30 -27.67 -1.74
C ASP A 232 -7.83 -27.42 -3.18
N VAL A 233 -7.85 -26.17 -3.58
CA VAL A 233 -7.31 -25.70 -4.86
C VAL A 233 -6.24 -24.66 -4.62
N LEU A 234 -5.02 -24.94 -5.07
CA LEU A 234 -3.91 -24.00 -5.08
C LEU A 234 -3.83 -23.27 -6.42
N MET A 235 -3.84 -21.92 -6.37
CA MET A 235 -3.56 -21.07 -7.52
C MET A 235 -2.29 -20.25 -7.26
N ILE A 236 -1.30 -20.37 -8.15
CA ILE A 236 -0.08 -19.56 -8.12
C ILE A 236 -0.12 -18.61 -9.32
N THR A 237 -0.04 -17.33 -9.05
CA THR A 237 -0.12 -16.27 -10.08
C THR A 237 0.76 -15.07 -9.72
N ALA A 238 0.89 -14.14 -10.65
CA ALA A 238 1.47 -12.83 -10.41
C ALA A 238 0.39 -11.74 -10.52
N ASP A 239 0.47 -10.71 -9.70
CA ASP A 239 -0.43 -9.55 -9.76
C ASP A 239 -0.02 -8.53 -10.82
N HIS A 240 1.24 -8.52 -11.21
CA HIS A 240 1.83 -7.75 -12.31
C HIS A 240 3.13 -8.41 -12.78
N GLY A 241 3.63 -7.98 -13.94
CA GLY A 241 4.96 -8.30 -14.40
C GLY A 241 6.01 -7.44 -13.68
N CYS A 242 7.17 -8.02 -13.47
CA CYS A 242 8.34 -7.33 -12.93
C CYS A 242 9.60 -8.09 -13.33
N ASP A 243 10.24 -7.67 -14.43
CA ASP A 243 11.48 -8.28 -14.91
C ASP A 243 12.69 -7.49 -14.43
N PRO A 244 13.45 -8.02 -13.45
CA PRO A 244 14.64 -7.35 -12.94
C PRO A 244 15.80 -7.29 -13.97
N GLY A 245 15.67 -7.97 -15.11
CA GLY A 245 16.63 -7.93 -16.21
C GLY A 245 16.44 -6.75 -17.17
N THR A 246 15.34 -6.01 -17.05
CA THR A 246 15.08 -4.82 -17.86
C THR A 246 15.62 -3.54 -17.20
N PRO A 247 15.87 -2.46 -17.98
CA PRO A 247 16.28 -1.17 -17.39
C PRO A 247 15.20 -0.50 -16.54
N SER A 248 13.93 -0.82 -16.75
CA SER A 248 12.81 -0.29 -15.96
C SER A 248 12.74 -0.97 -14.60
N THR A 249 12.40 -0.19 -13.58
CA THR A 249 12.04 -0.68 -12.25
C THR A 249 10.53 -0.64 -12.02
N ASP A 250 9.76 -0.30 -13.04
CA ASP A 250 8.31 -0.18 -12.96
C ASP A 250 7.63 -1.52 -13.23
N HIS A 251 6.42 -1.63 -12.72
CA HIS A 251 5.55 -2.76 -13.00
C HIS A 251 5.14 -2.79 -14.47
N SER A 252 5.04 -3.96 -15.05
CA SER A 252 4.48 -4.19 -16.37
C SER A 252 3.24 -5.08 -16.30
N ARG A 253 2.51 -5.18 -17.41
CA ARG A 253 1.35 -6.07 -17.51
C ARG A 253 1.73 -7.46 -18.03
N GLU A 254 2.74 -7.53 -18.86
CA GLU A 254 3.10 -8.73 -19.61
C GLU A 254 4.24 -9.53 -18.96
N TYR A 255 5.20 -8.88 -18.32
CA TYR A 255 6.40 -9.50 -17.74
C TYR A 255 7.06 -8.63 -16.67
#